data_9420cd3ad58668d1b654d5a537685e0c
#
_entry.id   9420cd3ad58668d1b654d5a537685e0c
#
_cell.length_a   1.000
_cell.length_b   1.000
_cell.length_c   1.000
_cell.angle_alpha   90.00
_cell.angle_beta   90.00
_cell.angle_gamma   90.00
#
_symmetry.space_group_name_H-M   'P 1'
#
loop_
_entity.id
_entity.type
_entity.pdbx_description
1 polymer ?
#
loop_
_entity_poly.entity_id
_entity_poly.type
_entity_poly.pdbx_seq_one_letter_code
_entity_poly.pdbx_strand_id
1 'polypeptide(L)'
;MSEPAGDGVGFTTRLVGPSGASPGTPLSLADVTITSEPQQGATYDDLVTLATHVEQLGFAGFFRSDHYLAMDVEGSPGPTDAWITLAGLARETSRLRLGTLVSSATFRLPGPLAIAVAQVDQMSGGRVELGLGAGWFLEEHSAYGIPFPDVVERFDRFEEQLEVITGLWSTPAGATFDHDGRYYPIVDSPALPKPVQHEVPIIVGGMGATRTPNLAARFATEFNTPFVPLEDFVAQVKRVRAACEAIERNPAKLVYSAAVIICIGETEAEFQRRAEAVTAVTDMTADQVRQNCIAGTADQAREAIERWSNAGAQRLHLLPVDPTDIEHLAILATLLT
;
A
#
# COMPACT_ATOMS: atom_id res chain seq x y z
N MET A 1 -15.48 -21.42 -49.20
CA MET A 1 -14.61 -21.71 -48.04
C MET A 1 -14.95 -20.66 -47.00
N SER A 2 -15.69 -21.03 -46.00
CA SER A 2 -16.24 -20.17 -44.95
C SER A 2 -15.22 -20.03 -43.82
N GLU A 3 -14.94 -18.79 -43.43
CA GLU A 3 -14.17 -18.46 -42.22
C GLU A 3 -14.94 -18.85 -40.96
N PRO A 4 -14.26 -19.33 -39.91
CA PRO A 4 -14.92 -19.55 -38.61
C PRO A 4 -14.97 -18.25 -37.83
N ALA A 5 -16.16 -17.92 -37.34
CA ALA A 5 -16.43 -16.86 -36.38
C ALA A 5 -15.70 -17.17 -35.04
N GLY A 6 -14.83 -16.29 -34.61
CA GLY A 6 -14.21 -16.36 -33.30
C GLY A 6 -15.16 -15.78 -32.24
N ASP A 7 -15.62 -16.64 -31.33
CA ASP A 7 -16.35 -16.23 -30.13
C ASP A 7 -15.39 -15.51 -29.18
N GLY A 8 -15.41 -14.18 -29.20
CA GLY A 8 -14.78 -13.34 -28.21
C GLY A 8 -15.54 -13.42 -26.88
N VAL A 9 -15.02 -14.19 -25.93
CA VAL A 9 -15.49 -14.16 -24.55
C VAL A 9 -15.08 -12.80 -23.93
N GLY A 10 -15.99 -11.84 -24.03
CA GLY A 10 -15.84 -10.55 -23.37
C GLY A 10 -15.99 -10.68 -21.87
N PHE A 11 -14.88 -10.81 -21.16
CA PHE A 11 -14.83 -10.54 -19.73
C PHE A 11 -14.93 -9.03 -19.48
N THR A 12 -16.15 -8.50 -19.42
CA THR A 12 -16.41 -7.17 -18.84
C THR A 12 -16.51 -7.30 -17.32
N THR A 13 -15.40 -7.59 -16.66
CA THR A 13 -15.29 -7.30 -15.24
C THR A 13 -15.09 -5.79 -15.12
N ARG A 14 -16.10 -5.07 -14.63
CA ARG A 14 -15.90 -3.69 -14.18
C ARG A 14 -14.86 -3.76 -13.06
N LEU A 15 -13.64 -3.35 -13.38
CA LEU A 15 -12.61 -3.08 -12.36
C LEU A 15 -13.13 -1.90 -11.54
N VAL A 16 -13.65 -2.20 -10.36
CA VAL A 16 -14.02 -1.19 -9.36
C VAL A 16 -12.68 -0.60 -8.90
N GLY A 17 -12.51 0.73 -9.03
CA GLY A 17 -11.38 1.43 -8.43
C GLY A 17 -11.34 1.21 -6.91
N PRO A 18 -10.32 1.67 -6.19
CA PRO A 18 -10.23 1.47 -4.75
C PRO A 18 -11.53 1.97 -4.11
N SER A 19 -12.34 1.02 -3.64
CA SER A 19 -13.55 1.33 -2.89
C SER A 19 -13.12 1.51 -1.44
N GLY A 20 -13.16 2.72 -0.93
CA GLY A 20 -13.16 2.92 0.51
C GLY A 20 -14.60 2.97 1.01
N ALA A 21 -14.85 2.40 2.17
CA ALA A 21 -16.13 2.53 2.85
C ALA A 21 -16.50 4.01 3.03
N SER A 22 -17.78 4.34 3.09
CA SER A 22 -18.20 5.69 3.49
C SER A 22 -17.78 5.92 4.96
N PRO A 23 -17.35 7.13 5.34
CA PRO A 23 -16.97 7.41 6.72
C PRO A 23 -18.05 6.99 7.72
N GLY A 24 -17.68 6.22 8.75
CA GLY A 24 -18.61 5.71 9.77
C GLY A 24 -19.46 4.51 9.33
N THR A 25 -19.19 3.92 8.15
CA THR A 25 -19.80 2.64 7.75
C THR A 25 -18.94 1.50 8.28
N PRO A 26 -19.50 0.39 8.78
CA PRO A 26 -18.72 -0.78 9.16
C PRO A 26 -17.81 -1.24 8.00
N LEU A 27 -16.55 -1.51 8.31
CA LEU A 27 -15.61 -2.04 7.32
C LEU A 27 -15.91 -3.51 7.06
N SER A 28 -15.74 -3.90 5.82
CA SER A 28 -15.90 -5.26 5.32
C SER A 28 -14.60 -5.80 4.73
N LEU A 29 -14.57 -7.06 4.32
CA LEU A 29 -13.42 -7.64 3.60
C LEU A 29 -13.03 -6.83 2.36
N ALA A 30 -13.97 -6.13 1.72
CA ALA A 30 -13.72 -5.27 0.56
C ALA A 30 -12.93 -3.98 0.92
N ASP A 31 -12.88 -3.63 2.21
CA ASP A 31 -12.23 -2.41 2.72
C ASP A 31 -10.93 -2.74 3.47
N VAL A 32 -10.55 -4.01 3.53
CA VAL A 32 -9.37 -4.48 4.27
C VAL A 32 -8.39 -5.17 3.34
N THR A 33 -7.13 -4.80 3.44
CA THR A 33 -6.01 -5.46 2.75
C THR A 33 -5.04 -6.01 3.78
N ILE A 34 -4.31 -7.04 3.40
CA ILE A 34 -3.20 -7.56 4.18
C ILE A 34 -1.90 -6.98 3.64
N THR A 35 -1.04 -6.51 4.53
CA THR A 35 0.29 -6.03 4.18
C THR A 35 1.36 -6.93 4.78
N SER A 36 2.52 -6.99 4.14
CA SER A 36 3.67 -7.78 4.60
C SER A 36 4.95 -6.95 4.56
N GLU A 37 5.88 -7.27 5.45
CA GLU A 37 7.23 -6.71 5.50
C GLU A 37 8.29 -7.78 5.19
N PRO A 38 8.49 -8.13 3.91
CA PRO A 38 9.32 -9.28 3.53
C PRO A 38 10.79 -9.14 3.89
N GLN A 39 11.30 -7.91 4.04
CA GLN A 39 12.67 -7.66 4.49
C GLN A 39 12.96 -8.22 5.88
N GLN A 40 11.92 -8.50 6.67
CA GLN A 40 12.05 -9.12 8.00
C GLN A 40 12.33 -10.63 7.95
N GLY A 41 12.40 -11.24 6.76
CA GLY A 41 12.84 -12.62 6.58
C GLY A 41 11.90 -13.53 5.79
N ALA A 42 10.97 -12.99 4.99
CA ALA A 42 10.08 -13.79 4.15
C ALA A 42 10.69 -14.07 2.77
N THR A 43 10.55 -15.32 2.31
CA THR A 43 10.88 -15.72 0.94
C THR A 43 9.77 -15.36 -0.04
N TYR A 44 10.03 -15.48 -1.35
CA TYR A 44 8.99 -15.33 -2.37
C TYR A 44 7.87 -16.38 -2.20
N ASP A 45 8.21 -17.62 -1.87
CA ASP A 45 7.21 -18.70 -1.68
C ASP A 45 6.32 -18.44 -0.47
N ASP A 46 6.84 -17.83 0.61
CA ASP A 46 6.04 -17.39 1.74
C ASP A 46 5.04 -16.31 1.32
N LEU A 47 5.47 -15.37 0.47
CA LEU A 47 4.57 -14.32 -0.04
C LEU A 47 3.49 -14.86 -0.99
N VAL A 48 3.81 -15.85 -1.84
CA VAL A 48 2.81 -16.54 -2.67
C VAL A 48 1.78 -17.25 -1.79
N THR A 49 2.26 -17.98 -0.78
CA THR A 49 1.38 -18.68 0.16
C THR A 49 0.45 -17.72 0.88
N LEU A 50 1.00 -16.65 1.44
CA LEU A 50 0.21 -15.63 2.14
C LEU A 50 -0.78 -14.94 1.21
N ALA A 51 -0.35 -14.44 0.04
CA ALA A 51 -1.23 -13.74 -0.90
C ALA A 51 -2.34 -14.65 -1.42
N THR A 52 -2.05 -15.91 -1.72
CA THR A 52 -3.06 -16.89 -2.16
C THR A 52 -4.11 -17.13 -1.06
N HIS A 53 -3.67 -17.24 0.19
CA HIS A 53 -4.56 -17.41 1.32
C HIS A 53 -5.44 -16.16 1.56
N VAL A 54 -4.85 -14.97 1.49
CA VAL A 54 -5.56 -13.67 1.55
C VAL A 54 -6.65 -13.59 0.46
N GLU A 55 -6.33 -14.05 -0.76
CA GLU A 55 -7.30 -14.10 -1.85
C GLU A 55 -8.45 -15.08 -1.57
N GLN A 56 -8.14 -16.26 -1.02
CA GLN A 56 -9.14 -17.29 -0.68
C GLN A 56 -10.10 -16.81 0.40
N LEU A 57 -9.60 -16.07 1.39
CA LEU A 57 -10.41 -15.49 2.47
C LEU A 57 -11.26 -14.29 2.00
N GLY A 58 -11.03 -13.75 0.82
CA GLY A 58 -11.86 -12.69 0.22
C GLY A 58 -11.45 -11.27 0.56
N PHE A 59 -10.25 -11.04 1.11
CA PHE A 59 -9.73 -9.70 1.33
C PHE A 59 -9.57 -8.90 0.03
N ALA A 60 -9.59 -7.57 0.15
CA ALA A 60 -9.53 -6.65 -0.99
C ALA A 60 -8.19 -6.67 -1.73
N GLY A 61 -7.08 -6.87 -1.02
CA GLY A 61 -5.77 -6.79 -1.61
C GLY A 61 -4.63 -7.29 -0.73
N PHE A 62 -3.48 -7.43 -1.35
CA PHE A 62 -2.21 -7.76 -0.72
C PHE A 62 -1.19 -6.68 -1.06
N PHE A 63 -0.60 -6.07 -0.04
CA PHE A 63 0.42 -5.04 -0.17
C PHE A 63 1.71 -5.48 0.50
N ARG A 64 2.80 -4.83 0.15
CA ARG A 64 4.07 -5.06 0.81
C ARG A 64 4.85 -3.76 0.97
N SER A 65 5.69 -3.71 2.01
CA SER A 65 6.72 -2.68 2.12
C SER A 65 7.74 -2.81 0.98
N ASP A 66 8.47 -1.73 0.71
CA ASP A 66 9.58 -1.71 -0.23
C ASP A 66 10.84 -1.28 0.53
N HIS A 67 11.37 -2.21 1.32
CA HIS A 67 12.58 -2.06 2.12
C HIS A 67 13.64 -3.09 1.70
N TYR A 68 14.89 -2.68 1.77
CA TYR A 68 16.07 -3.50 1.44
C TYR A 68 16.86 -3.95 2.67
N LEU A 69 16.50 -3.49 3.87
CA LEU A 69 17.17 -3.90 5.10
C LEU A 69 16.13 -4.24 6.17
N ALA A 70 16.37 -5.32 6.90
CA ALA A 70 15.57 -5.68 8.06
C ALA A 70 15.75 -4.67 9.20
N MET A 71 14.73 -4.53 10.04
CA MET A 71 14.71 -3.63 11.19
C MET A 71 14.64 -4.49 12.46
N ASP A 72 15.64 -4.35 13.32
CA ASP A 72 15.71 -4.97 14.66
C ASP A 72 15.65 -6.51 14.69
N VAL A 73 15.80 -7.16 13.51
CA VAL A 73 15.88 -8.62 13.34
C VAL A 73 16.99 -9.00 12.39
N GLU A 74 17.39 -10.28 12.34
CA GLU A 74 18.44 -10.77 11.44
C GLU A 74 18.07 -10.61 9.96
N GLY A 75 16.79 -10.81 9.62
CA GLY A 75 16.24 -10.60 8.28
C GLY A 75 16.65 -11.64 7.22
N SER A 76 17.23 -12.78 7.61
CA SER A 76 17.49 -13.88 6.66
C SER A 76 16.20 -14.47 6.12
N PRO A 77 16.09 -14.80 4.84
CA PRO A 77 17.15 -14.93 3.80
C PRO A 77 17.53 -13.61 3.11
N GLY A 78 16.94 -12.48 3.48
CA GLY A 78 17.23 -11.17 2.93
C GLY A 78 16.03 -10.53 2.23
N PRO A 79 16.17 -9.28 1.79
CA PRO A 79 15.10 -8.54 1.14
C PRO A 79 14.81 -9.09 -0.26
N THR A 80 13.60 -8.82 -0.72
CA THR A 80 13.18 -9.01 -2.11
C THR A 80 12.81 -7.67 -2.72
N ASP A 81 13.06 -7.46 -4.02
CA ASP A 81 12.57 -6.25 -4.71
C ASP A 81 11.04 -6.27 -4.80
N ALA A 82 10.41 -5.15 -4.44
CA ALA A 82 8.96 -5.08 -4.36
C ALA A 82 8.28 -5.28 -5.72
N TRP A 83 8.78 -4.64 -6.77
CA TRP A 83 8.11 -4.69 -8.08
C TRP A 83 8.35 -6.00 -8.81
N ILE A 84 9.53 -6.62 -8.63
CA ILE A 84 9.77 -8.01 -9.12
C ILE A 84 8.84 -9.00 -8.42
N THR A 85 8.70 -8.88 -7.09
CA THR A 85 7.79 -9.73 -6.31
C THR A 85 6.34 -9.55 -6.73
N LEU A 86 5.88 -8.29 -6.84
CA LEU A 86 4.50 -7.98 -7.26
C LEU A 86 4.21 -8.46 -8.69
N ALA A 87 5.20 -8.47 -9.59
CA ALA A 87 5.05 -9.04 -10.93
C ALA A 87 4.77 -10.56 -10.87
N GLY A 88 5.45 -11.29 -10.00
CA GLY A 88 5.17 -12.70 -9.73
C GLY A 88 3.77 -12.89 -9.15
N LEU A 89 3.45 -12.21 -8.06
CA LEU A 89 2.14 -12.28 -7.39
C LEU A 89 0.98 -11.90 -8.32
N ALA A 90 1.20 -11.01 -9.28
CA ALA A 90 0.21 -10.66 -10.30
C ALA A 90 -0.21 -11.86 -11.17
N ARG A 91 0.66 -12.86 -11.32
CA ARG A 91 0.38 -14.10 -12.09
C ARG A 91 -0.11 -15.24 -11.21
N GLU A 92 0.21 -15.23 -9.91
CA GLU A 92 -0.22 -16.24 -8.94
C GLU A 92 -1.62 -15.95 -8.36
N THR A 93 -2.09 -14.71 -8.45
CA THR A 93 -3.41 -14.27 -7.96
C THR A 93 -4.30 -13.78 -9.10
N SER A 94 -5.61 -13.70 -8.87
CA SER A 94 -6.60 -13.35 -9.90
C SER A 94 -7.50 -12.16 -9.56
N ARG A 95 -7.70 -11.85 -8.28
CA ARG A 95 -8.66 -10.83 -7.81
C ARG A 95 -8.03 -9.77 -6.91
N LEU A 96 -7.01 -10.13 -6.13
CA LEU A 96 -6.38 -9.20 -5.18
C LEU A 96 -5.85 -7.95 -5.88
N ARG A 97 -6.13 -6.80 -5.31
CA ARG A 97 -5.34 -5.62 -5.60
C ARG A 97 -3.95 -5.81 -5.02
N LEU A 98 -2.95 -5.32 -5.73
CA LEU A 98 -1.54 -5.53 -5.41
C LEU A 98 -0.80 -4.19 -5.41
N GLY A 99 0.03 -3.94 -4.43
CA GLY A 99 0.76 -2.68 -4.39
C GLY A 99 1.87 -2.61 -3.36
N THR A 100 2.55 -1.49 -3.36
CA THR A 100 3.52 -1.14 -2.32
C THR A 100 2.88 -0.27 -1.24
N LEU A 101 3.30 -0.43 0.01
CA LEU A 101 2.88 0.40 1.12
C LEU A 101 4.08 0.74 2.03
N VAL A 102 4.94 1.67 1.60
CA VAL A 102 5.00 2.34 0.29
C VAL A 102 6.42 2.24 -0.27
N SER A 103 6.58 2.38 -1.60
CA SER A 103 7.91 2.51 -2.21
C SER A 103 8.55 3.84 -1.79
N SER A 104 9.89 3.83 -1.61
CA SER A 104 10.65 5.05 -1.37
C SER A 104 11.00 5.75 -2.70
N ALA A 105 10.72 7.04 -2.78
CA ALA A 105 11.10 7.87 -3.93
C ALA A 105 12.62 7.96 -4.15
N THR A 106 13.42 7.54 -3.17
CA THR A 106 14.88 7.50 -3.28
C THR A 106 15.42 6.25 -3.98
N PHE A 107 14.60 5.18 -4.12
CA PHE A 107 15.10 3.89 -4.61
C PHE A 107 15.16 3.80 -6.13
N ARG A 108 14.23 4.42 -6.83
CA ARG A 108 14.10 4.25 -8.28
C ARG A 108 13.88 5.60 -8.97
N LEU A 109 14.42 5.73 -10.17
CA LEU A 109 14.09 6.85 -11.05
C LEU A 109 12.62 6.76 -11.51
N PRO A 110 11.92 7.89 -11.67
CA PRO A 110 10.48 7.88 -11.97
C PRO A 110 10.12 7.23 -13.30
N GLY A 111 10.90 7.41 -14.35
CA GLY A 111 10.66 6.78 -15.66
C GLY A 111 10.68 5.25 -15.59
N PRO A 112 11.78 4.62 -15.13
CA PRO A 112 11.85 3.18 -14.91
C PRO A 112 10.76 2.66 -13.93
N LEU A 113 10.44 3.40 -12.87
CA LEU A 113 9.36 3.03 -11.96
C LEU A 113 8.00 3.04 -12.65
N ALA A 114 7.69 4.09 -13.42
CA ALA A 114 6.44 4.18 -14.17
C ALA A 114 6.27 3.00 -15.15
N ILE A 115 7.38 2.59 -15.82
CA ILE A 115 7.40 1.42 -16.71
C ILE A 115 7.13 0.13 -15.93
N ALA A 116 7.83 -0.09 -14.81
CA ALA A 116 7.67 -1.29 -14.00
C ALA A 116 6.23 -1.42 -13.48
N VAL A 117 5.67 -0.35 -12.93
CA VAL A 117 4.28 -0.31 -12.43
C VAL A 117 3.27 -0.60 -13.54
N ALA A 118 3.41 0.06 -14.71
CA ALA A 118 2.51 -0.17 -15.84
C ALA A 118 2.61 -1.61 -16.38
N GLN A 119 3.80 -2.22 -16.35
CA GLN A 119 3.99 -3.61 -16.75
C GLN A 119 3.33 -4.58 -15.76
N VAL A 120 3.51 -4.37 -14.45
CA VAL A 120 2.84 -5.19 -13.42
C VAL A 120 1.33 -5.01 -13.48
N ASP A 121 0.86 -3.80 -13.78
CA ASP A 121 -0.55 -3.53 -14.01
C ASP A 121 -1.11 -4.35 -15.19
N GLN A 122 -0.39 -4.43 -16.31
CA GLN A 122 -0.74 -5.30 -17.43
C GLN A 122 -0.72 -6.78 -17.04
N MET A 123 0.30 -7.23 -16.30
CA MET A 123 0.42 -8.63 -15.86
C MET A 123 -0.71 -9.04 -14.93
N SER A 124 -1.20 -8.12 -14.11
CA SER A 124 -2.30 -8.32 -13.17
C SER A 124 -3.69 -8.16 -13.80
N GLY A 125 -3.80 -7.60 -15.00
CA GLY A 125 -5.08 -7.23 -15.60
C GLY A 125 -5.72 -6.00 -14.93
N GLY A 126 -4.92 -5.02 -14.48
CA GLY A 126 -5.41 -3.74 -13.94
C GLY A 126 -5.69 -3.76 -12.43
N ARG A 127 -4.89 -4.50 -11.64
CA ARG A 127 -5.09 -4.63 -10.18
C ARG A 127 -4.04 -3.90 -9.34
N VAL A 128 -3.13 -3.14 -9.95
CA VAL A 128 -2.01 -2.51 -9.25
C VAL A 128 -2.40 -1.18 -8.62
N GLU A 129 -1.80 -0.87 -7.49
CA GLU A 129 -1.79 0.43 -6.82
C GLU A 129 -0.35 0.82 -6.48
N LEU A 130 0.05 2.06 -6.77
CA LEU A 130 1.37 2.57 -6.44
C LEU A 130 1.34 3.33 -5.12
N GLY A 131 1.87 2.74 -4.05
CA GLY A 131 2.20 3.50 -2.86
C GLY A 131 3.59 4.14 -2.99
N LEU A 132 3.71 5.43 -2.70
CA LEU A 132 4.95 6.18 -2.81
C LEU A 132 5.10 7.18 -1.66
N GLY A 133 6.34 7.29 -1.13
CA GLY A 133 6.69 8.18 -0.03
C GLY A 133 8.11 8.74 -0.16
N ALA A 134 8.46 9.71 0.66
CA ALA A 134 9.75 10.40 0.57
C ALA A 134 10.98 9.58 1.03
N GLY A 135 10.78 8.41 1.64
CA GLY A 135 11.83 7.62 2.28
C GLY A 135 12.22 8.16 3.66
N TRP A 136 12.67 7.27 4.54
CA TRP A 136 13.03 7.63 5.92
C TRP A 136 14.20 6.82 6.50
N PHE A 137 14.40 5.57 6.09
CA PHE A 137 15.34 4.63 6.69
C PHE A 137 16.73 4.80 6.08
N LEU A 138 17.61 5.55 6.78
CA LEU A 138 18.96 5.90 6.32
C LEU A 138 19.85 4.65 6.17
N GLU A 139 19.72 3.71 7.09
CA GLU A 139 20.59 2.54 7.20
C GLU A 139 20.53 1.67 5.94
N GLU A 140 19.35 1.45 5.37
CA GLU A 140 19.21 0.69 4.12
C GLU A 140 19.83 1.39 2.91
N HIS A 141 19.75 2.73 2.87
CA HIS A 141 20.39 3.52 1.82
C HIS A 141 21.90 3.39 1.90
N SER A 142 22.45 3.46 3.11
CA SER A 142 23.89 3.27 3.34
C SER A 142 24.36 1.87 3.00
N ALA A 143 23.56 0.84 3.38
CA ALA A 143 23.91 -0.56 3.15
C ALA A 143 23.96 -0.93 1.66
N TYR A 144 23.13 -0.31 0.84
CA TYR A 144 23.04 -0.62 -0.59
C TYR A 144 23.56 0.50 -1.51
N GLY A 145 24.25 1.50 -0.96
CA GLY A 145 24.86 2.58 -1.74
C GLY A 145 23.86 3.48 -2.46
N ILE A 146 22.65 3.60 -1.91
CA ILE A 146 21.58 4.43 -2.46
C ILE A 146 21.73 5.85 -1.89
N PRO A 147 21.75 6.91 -2.71
CA PRO A 147 21.82 8.27 -2.22
C PRO A 147 20.64 8.61 -1.29
N PHE A 148 20.95 9.23 -0.14
CA PHE A 148 19.94 9.69 0.81
C PHE A 148 20.14 11.18 1.10
N PRO A 149 19.62 12.07 0.26
CA PRO A 149 19.74 13.51 0.47
C PRO A 149 18.96 13.98 1.70
N ASP A 150 19.10 15.23 2.07
CA ASP A 150 18.32 15.80 3.16
C ASP A 150 16.81 15.75 2.90
N VAL A 151 16.03 15.97 3.95
CA VAL A 151 14.57 15.82 3.88
C VAL A 151 13.93 16.80 2.89
N VAL A 152 14.50 17.98 2.68
CA VAL A 152 13.95 18.98 1.74
C VAL A 152 14.11 18.47 0.32
N GLU A 153 15.31 18.03 -0.05
CA GLU A 153 15.59 17.47 -1.37
C GLU A 153 14.81 16.17 -1.60
N ARG A 154 14.68 15.29 -0.60
CA ARG A 154 13.86 14.07 -0.75
C ARG A 154 12.40 14.38 -1.11
N PHE A 155 11.82 15.38 -0.47
CA PHE A 155 10.46 15.81 -0.80
C PHE A 155 10.37 16.51 -2.15
N ASP A 156 11.37 17.29 -2.57
CA ASP A 156 11.42 17.90 -3.90
C ASP A 156 11.47 16.80 -4.98
N ARG A 157 12.32 15.79 -4.78
CA ARG A 157 12.41 14.61 -5.66
C ARG A 157 11.12 13.80 -5.67
N PHE A 158 10.47 13.63 -4.53
CA PHE A 158 9.19 12.91 -4.41
C PHE A 158 8.07 13.62 -5.18
N GLU A 159 7.98 14.94 -5.06
CA GLU A 159 7.02 15.75 -5.80
C GLU A 159 7.24 15.62 -7.32
N GLU A 160 8.49 15.79 -7.76
CA GLU A 160 8.86 15.69 -9.18
C GLU A 160 8.64 14.27 -9.73
N GLN A 161 8.87 13.22 -8.91
CA GLN A 161 8.52 11.84 -9.30
C GLN A 161 7.02 11.65 -9.53
N LEU A 162 6.18 12.18 -8.67
CA LEU A 162 4.73 12.12 -8.85
C LEU A 162 4.29 12.82 -10.13
N GLU A 163 4.88 13.98 -10.44
CA GLU A 163 4.63 14.73 -11.69
C GLU A 163 5.04 13.91 -12.93
N VAL A 164 6.24 13.34 -12.92
CA VAL A 164 6.74 12.52 -14.03
C VAL A 164 5.91 11.26 -14.22
N ILE A 165 5.63 10.51 -13.14
CA ILE A 165 4.88 9.25 -13.23
C ILE A 165 3.46 9.49 -13.74
N THR A 166 2.75 10.46 -13.19
CA THR A 166 1.39 10.79 -13.62
C THR A 166 1.37 11.35 -15.04
N GLY A 167 2.35 12.17 -15.41
CA GLY A 167 2.52 12.71 -16.76
C GLY A 167 2.75 11.61 -17.79
N LEU A 168 3.67 10.67 -17.51
CA LEU A 168 3.92 9.52 -18.40
C LEU A 168 2.65 8.66 -18.59
N TRP A 169 1.88 8.39 -17.54
CA TRP A 169 0.67 7.56 -17.66
C TRP A 169 -0.49 8.28 -18.33
N SER A 170 -0.66 9.58 -18.09
CA SER A 170 -1.78 10.38 -18.65
C SER A 170 -1.57 10.85 -20.08
N THR A 171 -0.32 10.92 -20.57
CA THR A 171 -0.02 11.31 -21.95
C THR A 171 -0.70 10.37 -22.94
N PRO A 172 -1.49 10.84 -23.90
CA PRO A 172 -2.17 9.99 -24.88
C PRO A 172 -1.19 9.14 -25.71
N ALA A 173 -1.59 7.93 -26.08
CA ALA A 173 -0.80 7.09 -26.97
C ALA A 173 -0.53 7.81 -28.32
N GLY A 174 0.74 7.81 -28.73
CA GLY A 174 1.18 8.51 -29.95
C GLY A 174 1.57 9.98 -29.75
N ALA A 175 1.38 10.53 -28.56
CA ALA A 175 1.97 11.81 -28.14
C ALA A 175 3.26 11.58 -27.35
N THR A 176 4.06 12.63 -27.19
CA THR A 176 5.27 12.63 -26.35
C THR A 176 5.05 13.41 -25.08
N PHE A 177 5.82 13.06 -24.05
CA PHE A 177 5.84 13.70 -22.74
C PHE A 177 7.20 14.35 -22.51
N ASP A 178 7.15 15.63 -22.16
CA ASP A 178 8.30 16.41 -21.71
C ASP A 178 8.07 16.88 -20.27
N HIS A 179 9.14 16.92 -19.47
CA HIS A 179 9.14 17.47 -18.12
C HIS A 179 10.43 18.24 -17.88
N ASP A 180 10.30 19.54 -17.65
CA ASP A 180 11.44 20.43 -17.33
C ASP A 180 11.70 20.44 -15.83
N GLY A 181 12.09 19.27 -15.30
CA GLY A 181 12.34 19.05 -13.89
C GLY A 181 13.78 19.37 -13.50
N ARG A 182 13.96 19.72 -12.23
CA ARG A 182 15.30 19.93 -11.65
C ARG A 182 16.07 18.63 -11.49
N TYR A 183 15.38 17.55 -11.11
CA TYR A 183 15.99 16.27 -10.77
C TYR A 183 15.74 15.20 -11.83
N TYR A 184 14.62 15.29 -12.52
CA TYR A 184 14.16 14.25 -13.47
C TYR A 184 13.68 14.86 -14.79
N PRO A 185 14.54 15.59 -15.53
CA PRO A 185 14.15 16.12 -16.83
C PRO A 185 13.83 14.96 -17.79
N ILE A 186 12.71 15.07 -18.50
CA ILE A 186 12.28 14.12 -19.53
C ILE A 186 12.15 14.89 -20.84
N VAL A 187 12.67 14.32 -21.92
CA VAL A 187 12.65 14.94 -23.25
C VAL A 187 12.11 13.94 -24.26
N ASP A 188 11.07 14.32 -24.98
CA ASP A 188 10.48 13.59 -26.11
C ASP A 188 10.17 12.11 -25.80
N SER A 189 9.72 11.82 -24.57
CA SER A 189 9.39 10.45 -24.15
C SER A 189 8.13 9.97 -24.87
N PRO A 190 8.12 8.74 -25.46
CA PRO A 190 6.90 8.16 -26.02
C PRO A 190 5.85 7.81 -24.98
N ALA A 191 6.15 7.99 -23.68
CA ALA A 191 5.28 7.72 -22.55
C ALA A 191 4.67 6.30 -22.57
N LEU A 192 5.48 5.30 -22.86
CA LEU A 192 5.10 3.88 -22.98
C LEU A 192 5.92 3.03 -22.01
N PRO A 193 5.38 1.85 -21.55
CA PRO A 193 4.04 1.32 -21.82
C PRO A 193 2.93 2.06 -21.07
N LYS A 194 1.69 1.94 -21.52
CA LYS A 194 0.53 2.41 -20.77
C LYS A 194 0.03 1.33 -19.80
N PRO A 195 -0.40 1.70 -18.59
CA PRO A 195 -1.13 0.76 -17.74
C PRO A 195 -2.45 0.34 -18.38
N VAL A 196 -3.02 -0.78 -17.92
CA VAL A 196 -4.35 -1.24 -18.32
C VAL A 196 -5.44 -0.37 -17.67
N GLN A 197 -5.21 0.02 -16.43
CA GLN A 197 -6.10 0.94 -15.73
C GLN A 197 -6.05 2.31 -16.40
N HIS A 198 -7.22 2.95 -16.55
CA HIS A 198 -7.29 4.32 -17.05
C HIS A 198 -6.55 5.29 -16.12
N GLU A 199 -6.64 5.03 -14.81
CA GLU A 199 -5.94 5.75 -13.76
C GLU A 199 -5.42 4.71 -12.76
N VAL A 200 -4.09 4.58 -12.63
CA VAL A 200 -3.47 3.74 -11.61
C VAL A 200 -3.59 4.47 -10.27
N PRO A 201 -4.21 3.83 -9.25
CA PRO A 201 -4.32 4.46 -7.96
C PRO A 201 -2.95 4.76 -7.34
N ILE A 202 -2.81 5.96 -6.78
CA ILE A 202 -1.60 6.40 -6.07
C ILE A 202 -1.93 6.55 -4.59
N ILE A 203 -1.17 5.86 -3.74
CA ILE A 203 -1.22 5.99 -2.29
C ILE A 203 -0.05 6.87 -1.85
N VAL A 204 -0.34 8.01 -1.25
CA VAL A 204 0.68 8.85 -0.60
C VAL A 204 0.66 8.56 0.89
N GLY A 205 1.80 8.08 1.42
CA GLY A 205 1.93 7.73 2.84
C GLY A 205 2.82 8.68 3.63
N GLY A 206 2.56 8.81 4.92
CA GLY A 206 3.46 9.48 5.87
C GLY A 206 2.83 10.48 6.82
N MET A 207 3.65 10.95 7.78
CA MET A 207 3.24 11.78 8.91
C MET A 207 3.73 13.24 8.81
N GLY A 208 4.26 13.66 7.68
CA GLY A 208 4.69 15.04 7.46
C GLY A 208 3.57 16.05 7.68
N ALA A 209 3.88 17.16 8.35
CA ALA A 209 2.86 18.14 8.76
C ALA A 209 2.29 18.97 7.59
N THR A 210 3.07 19.18 6.52
CA THR A 210 2.72 20.11 5.44
C THR A 210 2.91 19.48 4.06
N ARG A 211 4.12 19.02 3.72
CA ARG A 211 4.43 18.55 2.36
C ARG A 211 3.66 17.28 2.02
N THR A 212 3.60 16.29 2.92
CA THR A 212 2.83 15.06 2.71
C THR A 212 1.34 15.33 2.45
N PRO A 213 0.62 16.13 3.28
CA PRO A 213 -0.75 16.53 2.99
C PRO A 213 -0.93 17.22 1.63
N ASN A 214 -0.03 18.12 1.25
CA ASN A 214 -0.11 18.83 -0.03
C ASN A 214 0.08 17.89 -1.23
N LEU A 215 1.04 16.95 -1.16
CA LEU A 215 1.24 15.96 -2.22
C LEU A 215 0.07 14.98 -2.32
N ALA A 216 -0.46 14.53 -1.17
CA ALA A 216 -1.67 13.72 -1.16
C ALA A 216 -2.85 14.46 -1.80
N ALA A 217 -3.05 15.73 -1.46
CA ALA A 217 -4.11 16.55 -2.04
C ALA A 217 -3.97 16.74 -3.56
N ARG A 218 -2.75 16.79 -4.10
CA ARG A 218 -2.50 16.97 -5.55
C ARG A 218 -2.60 15.68 -6.35
N PHE A 219 -2.04 14.59 -5.86
CA PHE A 219 -1.74 13.40 -6.67
C PHE A 219 -2.45 12.13 -6.22
N ALA A 220 -2.80 12.00 -4.93
CA ALA A 220 -3.24 10.72 -4.40
C ALA A 220 -4.70 10.40 -4.68
N THR A 221 -5.00 9.12 -4.87
CA THR A 221 -6.34 8.54 -4.76
C THR A 221 -6.60 8.05 -3.33
N GLU A 222 -5.52 7.76 -2.59
CA GLU A 222 -5.56 7.32 -1.20
C GLU A 222 -4.45 7.98 -0.39
N PHE A 223 -4.76 8.41 0.83
CA PHE A 223 -3.79 8.84 1.82
C PHE A 223 -3.69 7.82 2.95
N ASN A 224 -2.45 7.40 3.28
CA ASN A 224 -2.19 6.38 4.29
C ASN A 224 -1.35 6.91 5.46
N THR A 225 -1.72 6.55 6.69
CA THR A 225 -0.88 6.72 7.88
C THR A 225 -0.21 5.41 8.27
N PRO A 226 1.13 5.41 8.52
CA PRO A 226 1.88 4.20 8.84
C PRO A 226 1.89 3.95 10.37
N PHE A 227 1.28 2.87 10.84
CA PHE A 227 1.44 2.30 12.19
C PHE A 227 1.43 3.33 13.34
N VAL A 228 0.51 4.27 13.31
CA VAL A 228 0.39 5.33 14.31
C VAL A 228 -0.83 5.15 15.19
N PRO A 229 -0.86 5.75 16.40
CA PRO A 229 -2.06 5.80 17.24
C PRO A 229 -3.25 6.45 16.50
N LEU A 230 -4.46 6.08 16.91
CA LEU A 230 -5.71 6.54 16.28
C LEU A 230 -5.85 8.08 16.29
N GLU A 231 -5.43 8.74 17.37
CA GLU A 231 -5.45 10.20 17.46
C GLU A 231 -4.55 10.88 16.42
N ASP A 232 -3.40 10.28 16.11
CA ASP A 232 -2.48 10.80 15.10
C ASP A 232 -3.04 10.61 13.69
N PHE A 233 -3.73 9.49 13.42
CA PHE A 233 -4.48 9.29 12.19
C PHE A 233 -5.53 10.41 12.01
N VAL A 234 -6.37 10.65 13.03
CA VAL A 234 -7.41 11.71 12.99
C VAL A 234 -6.78 13.08 12.73
N ALA A 235 -5.69 13.41 13.43
CA ALA A 235 -4.98 14.66 13.24
C ALA A 235 -4.44 14.82 11.82
N GLN A 236 -3.89 13.75 11.26
CA GLN A 236 -3.30 13.77 9.93
C GLN A 236 -4.37 13.83 8.83
N VAL A 237 -5.47 13.09 8.96
CA VAL A 237 -6.64 13.20 8.06
C VAL A 237 -7.15 14.64 8.00
N LYS A 238 -7.23 15.32 9.15
CA LYS A 238 -7.63 16.74 9.19
C LYS A 238 -6.69 17.64 8.38
N ARG A 239 -5.36 17.40 8.44
CA ARG A 239 -4.38 18.16 7.65
C ARG A 239 -4.55 17.92 6.15
N VAL A 240 -4.76 16.67 5.75
CA VAL A 240 -4.95 16.31 4.34
C VAL A 240 -6.26 16.89 3.79
N ARG A 241 -7.34 16.85 4.57
CA ARG A 241 -8.62 17.50 4.19
C ARG A 241 -8.44 18.99 3.97
N ALA A 242 -7.77 19.69 4.88
CA ALA A 242 -7.48 21.12 4.73
C ALA A 242 -6.61 21.40 3.50
N ALA A 243 -5.63 20.54 3.19
CA ALA A 243 -4.83 20.68 1.99
C ALA A 243 -5.64 20.48 0.70
N CYS A 244 -6.60 19.54 0.68
CA CYS A 244 -7.53 19.39 -0.44
C CYS A 244 -8.39 20.63 -0.62
N GLU A 245 -8.97 21.17 0.46
CA GLU A 245 -9.79 22.38 0.43
C GLU A 245 -9.01 23.59 -0.10
N ALA A 246 -7.73 23.72 0.29
CA ALA A 246 -6.86 24.81 -0.14
C ALA A 246 -6.61 24.85 -1.66
N ILE A 247 -6.77 23.70 -2.36
CA ILE A 247 -6.65 23.60 -3.83
C ILE A 247 -8.01 23.33 -4.50
N GLU A 248 -9.12 23.58 -3.81
CA GLU A 248 -10.49 23.37 -4.31
C GLU A 248 -10.81 21.91 -4.70
N ARG A 249 -10.04 20.94 -4.21
CA ARG A 249 -10.32 19.51 -4.39
C ARG A 249 -11.31 19.05 -3.32
N ASN A 250 -12.38 18.35 -3.75
CA ASN A 250 -13.29 17.73 -2.79
C ASN A 250 -12.57 16.64 -1.96
N PRO A 251 -12.41 16.80 -0.63
CA PRO A 251 -11.73 15.84 0.22
C PRO A 251 -12.39 14.44 0.24
N ALA A 252 -13.68 14.34 -0.08
CA ALA A 252 -14.40 13.06 -0.14
C ALA A 252 -14.03 12.18 -1.35
N LYS A 253 -13.26 12.71 -2.30
CA LYS A 253 -12.71 11.93 -3.42
C LYS A 253 -11.39 11.22 -3.08
N LEU A 254 -10.87 11.44 -1.89
CA LEU A 254 -9.65 10.80 -1.38
C LEU A 254 -10.05 9.74 -0.36
N VAL A 255 -9.54 8.53 -0.51
CA VAL A 255 -9.67 7.47 0.50
C VAL A 255 -8.67 7.75 1.63
N TYR A 256 -9.12 7.63 2.87
CA TYR A 256 -8.28 7.76 4.06
C TYR A 256 -8.08 6.39 4.68
N SER A 257 -6.83 5.95 4.74
CA SER A 257 -6.47 4.63 5.25
C SER A 257 -5.39 4.68 6.33
N ALA A 258 -5.27 3.59 7.07
CA ALA A 258 -4.22 3.39 8.04
C ALA A 258 -3.58 2.01 7.87
N ALA A 259 -2.26 1.94 8.03
CA ALA A 259 -1.56 0.69 8.27
C ALA A 259 -1.58 0.41 9.77
N VAL A 260 -2.05 -0.79 10.17
CA VAL A 260 -2.21 -1.18 11.57
C VAL A 260 -1.77 -2.63 11.75
N ILE A 261 -1.06 -2.90 12.85
CA ILE A 261 -0.70 -4.29 13.22
C ILE A 261 -1.95 -5.02 13.70
N ILE A 262 -2.09 -6.28 13.30
CA ILE A 262 -3.10 -7.19 13.86
C ILE A 262 -2.48 -8.15 14.86
N CYS A 263 -3.21 -8.42 15.96
CA CYS A 263 -2.82 -9.36 16.99
C CYS A 263 -4.07 -9.93 17.67
N ILE A 264 -4.75 -10.88 16.99
CA ILE A 264 -6.06 -11.39 17.37
C ILE A 264 -5.93 -12.85 17.81
N GLY A 265 -6.64 -13.27 18.85
CA GLY A 265 -6.80 -14.65 19.26
C GLY A 265 -8.27 -15.03 19.43
N GLU A 266 -8.63 -16.30 19.21
CA GLU A 266 -9.95 -16.81 19.61
C GLU A 266 -10.08 -16.79 21.13
N THR A 267 -8.95 -16.98 21.83
CA THR A 267 -8.84 -16.95 23.29
C THR A 267 -7.81 -15.91 23.74
N GLU A 268 -7.92 -15.50 25.00
CA GLU A 268 -6.92 -14.62 25.63
C GLU A 268 -5.50 -15.24 25.59
N ALA A 269 -5.38 -16.55 25.74
CA ALA A 269 -4.09 -17.24 25.68
C ALA A 269 -3.45 -17.16 24.28
N GLU A 270 -4.23 -17.28 23.22
CA GLU A 270 -3.75 -17.10 21.86
C GLU A 270 -3.36 -15.66 21.56
N PHE A 271 -4.17 -14.69 22.01
CA PHE A 271 -3.79 -13.29 21.93
C PHE A 271 -2.44 -13.05 22.59
N GLN A 272 -2.24 -13.52 23.82
CA GLN A 272 -0.97 -13.32 24.55
C GLN A 272 0.22 -13.94 23.79
N ARG A 273 0.06 -15.14 23.25
CA ARG A 273 1.11 -15.79 22.43
C ARG A 273 1.48 -14.94 21.20
N ARG A 274 0.49 -14.39 20.49
CA ARG A 274 0.73 -13.51 19.33
C ARG A 274 1.28 -12.15 19.75
N ALA A 275 0.86 -11.62 20.88
CA ALA A 275 1.37 -10.37 21.43
C ALA A 275 2.85 -10.46 21.81
N GLU A 276 3.35 -11.62 22.26
CA GLU A 276 4.77 -11.86 22.49
C GLU A 276 5.59 -11.67 21.19
N ALA A 277 5.10 -12.14 20.04
CA ALA A 277 5.75 -11.93 18.75
C ALA A 277 5.77 -10.45 18.35
N VAL A 278 4.68 -9.72 18.59
CA VAL A 278 4.62 -8.27 18.32
C VAL A 278 5.59 -7.50 19.22
N THR A 279 5.61 -7.78 20.51
CA THR A 279 6.49 -7.11 21.49
C THR A 279 7.98 -7.43 21.23
N ALA A 280 8.30 -8.56 20.61
CA ALA A 280 9.68 -8.93 20.27
C ALA A 280 10.26 -8.10 19.12
N VAL A 281 9.41 -7.52 18.27
CA VAL A 281 9.83 -6.75 17.07
C VAL A 281 9.36 -5.29 17.10
N THR A 282 8.79 -4.85 18.23
CA THR A 282 8.36 -3.46 18.46
C THR A 282 8.70 -3.05 19.88
N ASP A 283 8.80 -1.76 20.14
CA ASP A 283 8.98 -1.24 21.51
C ASP A 283 7.68 -1.24 22.33
N MET A 284 6.60 -1.87 21.84
CA MET A 284 5.31 -1.88 22.53
C MET A 284 5.26 -2.93 23.63
N THR A 285 4.63 -2.56 24.76
CA THR A 285 4.17 -3.53 25.77
C THR A 285 2.90 -4.23 25.28
N ALA A 286 2.53 -5.37 25.88
CA ALA A 286 1.28 -6.09 25.56
C ALA A 286 0.04 -5.19 25.72
N ASP A 287 0.01 -4.31 26.73
CA ASP A 287 -1.08 -3.33 26.92
C ASP A 287 -1.12 -2.30 25.78
N GLN A 288 0.03 -1.83 25.31
CA GLN A 288 0.11 -0.92 24.16
C GLN A 288 -0.28 -1.62 22.86
N VAL A 289 0.07 -2.89 22.67
CA VAL A 289 -0.41 -3.71 21.54
C VAL A 289 -1.94 -3.73 21.55
N ARG A 290 -2.57 -3.99 22.70
CA ARG A 290 -4.04 -4.01 22.85
C ARG A 290 -4.67 -2.64 22.55
N GLN A 291 -4.01 -1.55 22.87
CA GLN A 291 -4.54 -0.19 22.68
C GLN A 291 -4.36 0.33 21.25
N ASN A 292 -3.20 0.07 20.64
CA ASN A 292 -2.78 0.72 19.39
C ASN A 292 -2.96 -0.17 18.14
N CYS A 293 -3.16 -1.48 18.32
CA CYS A 293 -3.35 -2.44 17.23
C CYS A 293 -4.82 -2.89 17.12
N ILE A 294 -5.13 -3.64 16.07
CA ILE A 294 -6.37 -4.44 16.01
C ILE A 294 -6.08 -5.72 16.81
N ALA A 295 -6.38 -5.72 18.11
CA ALA A 295 -5.80 -6.71 19.02
C ALA A 295 -6.78 -7.18 20.11
N GLY A 296 -6.49 -8.37 20.67
CA GLY A 296 -7.25 -8.99 21.73
C GLY A 296 -8.05 -10.20 21.27
N THR A 297 -9.14 -10.53 21.97
CA THR A 297 -10.11 -11.53 21.51
C THR A 297 -10.90 -11.02 20.30
N ALA A 298 -11.64 -11.90 19.64
CA ALA A 298 -12.47 -11.55 18.49
C ALA A 298 -13.38 -10.33 18.73
N ASP A 299 -14.04 -10.25 19.90
CA ASP A 299 -14.91 -9.13 20.23
C ASP A 299 -14.12 -7.82 20.41
N GLN A 300 -12.96 -7.87 21.08
CA GLN A 300 -12.09 -6.70 21.26
C GLN A 300 -11.52 -6.21 19.94
N ALA A 301 -11.15 -7.12 19.04
CA ALA A 301 -10.68 -6.78 17.70
C ALA A 301 -11.78 -6.12 16.85
N ARG A 302 -13.03 -6.61 16.96
CA ARG A 302 -14.19 -5.98 16.30
C ARG A 302 -14.40 -4.55 16.79
N GLU A 303 -14.39 -4.34 18.10
CA GLU A 303 -14.48 -3.00 18.69
C GLU A 303 -13.33 -2.08 18.22
N ALA A 304 -12.11 -2.64 18.09
CA ALA A 304 -10.97 -1.89 17.55
C ALA A 304 -11.21 -1.47 16.09
N ILE A 305 -11.67 -2.36 15.21
CA ILE A 305 -12.01 -2.06 13.81
C ILE A 305 -13.11 -0.97 13.76
N GLU A 306 -14.14 -1.08 14.58
CA GLU A 306 -15.20 -0.07 14.67
C GLU A 306 -14.67 1.30 15.11
N ARG A 307 -13.73 1.35 16.06
CA ARG A 307 -13.09 2.62 16.46
C ARG A 307 -12.37 3.31 15.29
N TRP A 308 -11.62 2.54 14.47
CA TRP A 308 -10.94 3.05 13.29
C TRP A 308 -11.94 3.56 12.24
N SER A 309 -12.99 2.80 11.95
CA SER A 309 -14.06 3.19 11.03
C SER A 309 -14.77 4.46 11.49
N ASN A 310 -15.16 4.54 12.77
CA ASN A 310 -15.82 5.72 13.36
C ASN A 310 -14.91 6.95 13.35
N ALA A 311 -13.59 6.78 13.44
CA ALA A 311 -12.60 7.83 13.31
C ALA A 311 -12.38 8.30 11.86
N GLY A 312 -12.98 7.63 10.90
CA GLY A 312 -12.98 8.00 9.48
C GLY A 312 -12.02 7.20 8.60
N ALA A 313 -11.46 6.10 9.10
CA ALA A 313 -10.74 5.15 8.25
C ALA A 313 -11.73 4.47 7.31
N GLN A 314 -11.43 4.54 6.01
CA GLN A 314 -12.24 3.98 4.94
C GLN A 314 -11.62 2.69 4.38
N ARG A 315 -10.35 2.45 4.70
CA ARG A 315 -9.58 1.26 4.35
C ARG A 315 -8.57 0.99 5.46
N LEU A 316 -8.33 -0.28 5.76
CA LEU A 316 -7.26 -0.69 6.67
C LEU A 316 -6.28 -1.60 5.93
N HIS A 317 -4.99 -1.33 6.08
CA HIS A 317 -3.89 -2.17 5.64
C HIS A 317 -3.33 -2.88 6.88
N LEU A 318 -3.63 -4.16 7.03
CA LEU A 318 -3.37 -4.89 8.25
C LEU A 318 -2.12 -5.76 8.14
N LEU A 319 -1.20 -5.59 9.08
CA LEU A 319 0.06 -6.31 9.16
C LEU A 319 -0.01 -7.44 10.19
N PRO A 320 -0.07 -8.71 9.78
CA PRO A 320 0.31 -9.83 10.65
C PRO A 320 1.83 -9.83 10.80
N VAL A 321 2.33 -9.80 12.04
CA VAL A 321 3.79 -9.81 12.30
C VAL A 321 4.42 -11.13 11.88
N ASP A 322 3.73 -12.24 12.10
CA ASP A 322 4.12 -13.55 11.56
C ASP A 322 3.34 -13.83 10.25
N PRO A 323 3.99 -13.75 9.08
CA PRO A 323 3.33 -14.00 7.80
C PRO A 323 2.94 -15.47 7.59
N THR A 324 3.41 -16.39 8.43
CA THR A 324 3.11 -17.83 8.36
C THR A 324 1.90 -18.23 9.21
N ASP A 325 1.43 -17.36 10.12
CA ASP A 325 0.23 -17.58 10.94
C ASP A 325 -1.05 -17.28 10.13
N ILE A 326 -1.37 -18.15 9.19
CA ILE A 326 -2.55 -18.01 8.32
C ILE A 326 -3.88 -18.18 9.09
N GLU A 327 -3.89 -18.90 10.22
CA GLU A 327 -5.07 -19.04 11.08
C GLU A 327 -5.51 -17.68 11.65
N HIS A 328 -4.54 -16.81 11.95
CA HIS A 328 -4.78 -15.45 12.39
C HIS A 328 -5.68 -14.66 11.41
N LEU A 329 -5.42 -14.80 10.10
CA LEU A 329 -6.20 -14.14 9.04
C LEU A 329 -7.60 -14.73 8.89
N ALA A 330 -7.78 -16.02 9.16
CA ALA A 330 -9.10 -16.65 9.13
C ALA A 330 -10.00 -16.10 10.25
N ILE A 331 -9.45 -15.89 11.46
CA ILE A 331 -10.17 -15.23 12.55
C ILE A 331 -10.59 -13.82 12.12
N LEU A 332 -9.65 -13.02 11.60
CA LEU A 332 -9.95 -11.67 11.12
C LEU A 332 -11.06 -11.67 10.06
N ALA A 333 -11.02 -12.59 9.10
CA ALA A 333 -12.02 -12.65 8.04
C ALA A 333 -13.44 -12.85 8.58
N THR A 334 -13.61 -13.65 9.66
CA THR A 334 -14.92 -13.85 10.30
C THR A 334 -15.47 -12.60 11.01
N LEU A 335 -14.60 -11.62 11.33
CA LEU A 335 -15.03 -10.38 11.98
C LEU A 335 -15.57 -9.35 10.97
N LEU A 336 -15.25 -9.52 9.68
CA LEU A 336 -15.51 -8.58 8.59
C LEU A 336 -16.65 -9.05 7.66
N THR A 337 -17.19 -10.23 7.90
CA THR A 337 -18.37 -10.78 7.21
C THR A 337 -19.65 -10.52 7.98
#